data_85444abd9638dc3ecffc46aa7b9e2b30
#
_entry.id   85444abd9638dc3ecffc46aa7b9e2b30
#
_cell.length_a   1.000
_cell.length_b   1.000
_cell.length_c   1.000
_cell.angle_alpha   90.00
_cell.angle_beta   90.00
_cell.angle_gamma   90.00
#
_symmetry.space_group_name_H-M   'P 1'
#
loop_
_entity.id
_entity.type
_entity.pdbx_description
1 polymer ?
#
loop_
_entity_poly.entity_id
_entity_poly.type
_entity_poly.pdbx_seq_one_letter_code
_entity_poly.pdbx_strand_id
1 'polypeptide(L)'
;IVVHITAGVAALIFCIMVGPRKETSPPHNLAMTLIGTCMLWVGWFGFNGGSGLAANGAGAMSIVVTHISAATAALTWMLIDVATTKKPTVLGICTGAIAGLAAITPASGVAGPIGALIIGVASGAICWYFSIKVKNILGYDDSLDVVGVHGVGGLVGTLLAAVVAIGAIQGTEGEGYDWLSQLGVQALGSIFTIVFTAIVTIVILLIIKHTVGLRVSEADESLGLDQSAHGETAYND
;
A
#
# COMPACT_ATOMS: atom_id res chain seq x y z
N ILE A 1 -6.41 3.53 -8.07
CA ILE A 1 -7.23 4.58 -7.40
C ILE A 1 -8.20 3.91 -6.42
N VAL A 2 -9.17 3.14 -6.90
CA VAL A 2 -10.30 2.64 -6.10
C VAL A 2 -9.97 1.59 -5.03
N VAL A 3 -8.79 1.02 -5.00
CA VAL A 3 -8.37 0.06 -3.97
C VAL A 3 -7.38 0.69 -3.01
N HIS A 4 -6.23 1.14 -3.51
CA HIS A 4 -5.12 1.54 -2.64
C HIS A 4 -5.28 2.95 -2.07
N ILE A 5 -5.73 3.93 -2.86
CA ILE A 5 -5.98 5.29 -2.34
C ILE A 5 -7.13 5.25 -1.33
N THR A 6 -8.22 4.53 -1.63
CA THR A 6 -9.35 4.39 -0.69
C THR A 6 -8.91 3.71 0.60
N ALA A 7 -8.13 2.62 0.53
CA ALA A 7 -7.63 1.93 1.71
C ALA A 7 -6.76 2.86 2.58
N GLY A 8 -5.81 3.60 1.99
CA GLY A 8 -4.94 4.50 2.72
C GLY A 8 -5.68 5.67 3.36
N VAL A 9 -6.62 6.28 2.64
CA VAL A 9 -7.43 7.39 3.18
C VAL A 9 -8.36 6.90 4.29
N ALA A 10 -9.04 5.77 4.09
CA ALA A 10 -9.89 5.18 5.12
C ALA A 10 -9.10 4.83 6.39
N ALA A 11 -7.91 4.23 6.23
CA ALA A 11 -7.02 3.92 7.35
C ALA A 11 -6.59 5.17 8.11
N LEU A 12 -6.22 6.25 7.41
CA LEU A 12 -5.83 7.52 8.06
C LEU A 12 -6.98 8.10 8.89
N ILE A 13 -8.19 8.18 8.32
CA ILE A 13 -9.37 8.67 9.03
C ILE A 13 -9.68 7.78 10.24
N PHE A 14 -9.58 6.45 10.06
CA PHE A 14 -9.79 5.50 11.14
C PHE A 14 -8.77 5.71 12.28
N CYS A 15 -7.48 5.80 11.98
CA CYS A 15 -6.43 6.07 12.97
C CYS A 15 -6.70 7.36 13.75
N ILE A 16 -7.11 8.43 13.07
CA ILE A 16 -7.41 9.71 13.71
C ILE A 16 -8.64 9.60 14.64
N MET A 17 -9.69 8.92 14.21
CA MET A 17 -10.96 8.84 14.96
C MET A 17 -10.92 7.85 16.12
N VAL A 18 -10.15 6.77 16.01
CA VAL A 18 -9.96 5.77 17.09
C VAL A 18 -8.91 6.24 18.09
N GLY A 19 -7.89 6.97 17.64
CA GLY A 19 -6.75 7.42 18.44
C GLY A 19 -5.67 6.35 18.60
N PRO A 20 -4.53 6.71 19.24
CA PRO A 20 -3.40 5.81 19.39
C PRO A 20 -3.69 4.68 20.37
N ARG A 21 -3.01 3.54 20.17
CA ARG A 21 -3.02 2.41 21.09
C ARG A 21 -2.37 2.81 22.45
N LYS A 22 -2.78 2.15 23.51
CA LYS A 22 -2.19 2.35 24.86
C LYS A 22 -0.79 1.78 24.93
N GLU A 23 -0.60 0.60 24.36
CA GLU A 23 0.68 -0.10 24.36
C GLU A 23 1.08 -0.48 22.94
N THR A 24 2.37 -0.39 22.67
CA THR A 24 2.98 -0.84 21.42
C THR A 24 3.94 -1.99 21.71
N SER A 25 3.77 -3.09 21.04
CA SER A 25 4.66 -4.25 21.14
C SER A 25 5.42 -4.48 19.82
N PRO A 26 6.56 -5.18 19.86
CA PRO A 26 7.24 -5.63 18.66
C PRO A 26 6.32 -6.48 17.79
N PRO A 27 6.64 -6.63 16.47
CA PRO A 27 5.91 -7.55 15.61
C PRO A 27 5.83 -8.95 16.20
N HIS A 28 4.62 -9.54 16.19
CA HIS A 28 4.35 -10.84 16.79
C HIS A 28 5.22 -11.96 16.20
N ASN A 29 5.29 -12.07 14.86
CA ASN A 29 6.02 -13.15 14.19
C ASN A 29 6.48 -12.74 12.79
N LEU A 30 7.79 -12.47 12.63
CA LEU A 30 8.35 -12.04 11.35
C LEU A 30 8.38 -13.15 10.29
N ALA A 31 8.47 -14.42 10.69
CA ALA A 31 8.40 -15.54 9.74
C ALA A 31 7.00 -15.62 9.11
N MET A 32 5.95 -15.48 9.91
CA MET A 32 4.57 -15.42 9.43
C MET A 32 4.32 -14.18 8.55
N THR A 33 4.91 -13.03 8.89
CA THR A 33 4.85 -11.82 8.06
C THR A 33 5.47 -12.07 6.69
N LEU A 34 6.64 -12.74 6.63
CA LEU A 34 7.29 -13.08 5.38
C LEU A 34 6.44 -14.06 4.55
N ILE A 35 5.89 -15.10 5.17
CA ILE A 35 4.98 -16.06 4.50
C ILE A 35 3.77 -15.30 3.92
N GLY A 36 3.13 -14.45 4.73
CA GLY A 36 1.99 -13.64 4.27
C GLY A 36 2.34 -12.71 3.10
N THR A 37 3.52 -12.09 3.15
CA THR A 37 4.04 -11.27 2.05
C THR A 37 4.22 -12.08 0.77
N CYS A 38 4.80 -13.27 0.85
CA CYS A 38 4.95 -14.18 -0.30
C CYS A 38 3.59 -14.61 -0.87
N MET A 39 2.65 -14.94 -0.02
CA MET A 39 1.29 -15.30 -0.44
C MET A 39 0.58 -14.13 -1.14
N LEU A 40 0.69 -12.91 -0.60
CA LEU A 40 0.16 -11.70 -1.22
C LEU A 40 0.84 -11.42 -2.56
N TRP A 41 2.14 -11.61 -2.66
CA TRP A 41 2.88 -11.39 -3.91
C TRP A 41 2.37 -12.30 -5.02
N VAL A 42 2.23 -13.60 -4.74
CA VAL A 42 1.66 -14.56 -5.69
C VAL A 42 0.20 -14.22 -6.00
N GLY A 43 -0.60 -13.90 -4.99
CA GLY A 43 -1.99 -13.47 -5.17
C GLY A 43 -2.11 -12.20 -6.03
N TRP A 44 -1.11 -11.32 -5.97
CA TRP A 44 -1.10 -10.09 -6.76
C TRP A 44 -0.83 -10.32 -8.25
N PHE A 45 -0.19 -11.40 -8.62
CA PHE A 45 -0.13 -11.82 -10.03
C PHE A 45 -1.53 -12.07 -10.58
N GLY A 46 -2.39 -12.72 -9.79
CA GLY A 46 -3.81 -12.86 -10.11
C GLY A 46 -4.57 -11.53 -10.08
N PHE A 47 -4.26 -10.68 -9.12
CA PHE A 47 -4.91 -9.37 -8.99
C PHE A 47 -4.67 -8.48 -10.22
N ASN A 48 -3.43 -8.28 -10.62
CA ASN A 48 -3.07 -7.43 -11.76
C ASN A 48 -3.23 -8.15 -13.11
N GLY A 49 -2.76 -9.39 -13.22
CA GLY A 49 -2.91 -10.18 -14.45
C GLY A 49 -4.37 -10.48 -14.78
N GLY A 50 -5.17 -10.81 -13.76
CA GLY A 50 -6.61 -11.04 -13.90
C GLY A 50 -7.39 -9.78 -14.27
N SER A 51 -6.94 -8.60 -13.82
CA SER A 51 -7.51 -7.31 -14.22
C SER A 51 -7.38 -7.00 -15.71
N GLY A 52 -6.49 -7.71 -16.41
CA GLY A 52 -6.40 -7.67 -17.87
C GLY A 52 -7.57 -8.36 -18.60
N LEU A 53 -8.44 -9.08 -17.86
CA LEU A 53 -9.68 -9.74 -18.33
C LEU A 53 -9.48 -10.72 -19.48
N ALA A 54 -8.24 -11.08 -19.84
CA ALA A 54 -7.92 -12.03 -20.90
C ALA A 54 -6.57 -12.71 -20.67
N ALA A 55 -6.48 -13.99 -20.98
CA ALA A 55 -5.23 -14.77 -20.96
C ALA A 55 -4.44 -14.52 -22.26
N ASN A 56 -3.80 -13.37 -22.36
CA ASN A 56 -3.04 -12.93 -23.52
C ASN A 56 -1.71 -12.25 -23.12
N GLY A 57 -0.99 -11.71 -24.10
CA GLY A 57 0.29 -11.02 -23.87
C GLY A 57 0.19 -9.82 -22.89
N ALA A 58 -0.92 -9.08 -22.91
CA ALA A 58 -1.12 -7.95 -21.98
C ALA A 58 -1.29 -8.44 -20.53
N GLY A 59 -2.10 -9.49 -20.30
CA GLY A 59 -2.23 -10.10 -18.97
C GLY A 59 -0.90 -10.69 -18.48
N ALA A 60 -0.13 -11.35 -19.35
CA ALA A 60 1.19 -11.87 -19.03
C ALA A 60 2.18 -10.72 -18.67
N MET A 61 2.18 -9.62 -19.44
CA MET A 61 3.01 -8.45 -19.13
C MET A 61 2.64 -7.83 -17.79
N SER A 62 1.34 -7.73 -17.47
CA SER A 62 0.88 -7.23 -16.16
C SER A 62 1.46 -8.04 -14.99
N ILE A 63 1.61 -9.36 -15.13
CA ILE A 63 2.28 -10.22 -14.14
C ILE A 63 3.78 -9.89 -14.05
N VAL A 64 4.45 -9.75 -15.20
CA VAL A 64 5.89 -9.45 -15.26
C VAL A 64 6.20 -8.11 -14.59
N VAL A 65 5.48 -7.04 -14.95
CA VAL A 65 5.72 -5.70 -14.37
C VAL A 65 5.37 -5.66 -12.88
N THR A 66 4.38 -6.43 -12.45
CA THR A 66 4.03 -6.60 -11.03
C THR A 66 5.22 -7.18 -10.26
N HIS A 67 5.83 -8.24 -10.78
CA HIS A 67 7.01 -8.86 -10.16
C HIS A 67 8.20 -7.91 -10.11
N ILE A 68 8.51 -7.24 -11.21
CA ILE A 68 9.64 -6.30 -11.30
C ILE A 68 9.48 -5.16 -10.28
N SER A 69 8.30 -4.53 -10.22
CA SER A 69 8.07 -3.43 -9.29
C SER A 69 8.19 -3.86 -7.84
N ALA A 70 7.60 -5.00 -7.48
CA ALA A 70 7.68 -5.54 -6.12
C ALA A 70 9.12 -5.82 -5.69
N ALA A 71 9.89 -6.52 -6.53
CA ALA A 71 11.30 -6.85 -6.26
C ALA A 71 12.16 -5.58 -6.15
N THR A 72 11.96 -4.62 -7.06
CA THR A 72 12.69 -3.35 -7.07
C THR A 72 12.37 -2.51 -5.83
N ALA A 73 11.12 -2.41 -5.44
CA ALA A 73 10.72 -1.66 -4.25
C ALA A 73 11.24 -2.30 -2.96
N ALA A 74 11.19 -3.63 -2.85
CA ALA A 74 11.78 -4.38 -1.74
C ALA A 74 13.28 -4.11 -1.60
N LEU A 75 14.01 -4.15 -2.71
CA LEU A 75 15.43 -3.83 -2.75
C LEU A 75 15.70 -2.37 -2.39
N THR A 76 14.93 -1.44 -2.93
CA THR A 76 15.06 0.00 -2.65
C THR A 76 14.86 0.29 -1.17
N TRP A 77 13.79 -0.25 -0.56
CA TRP A 77 13.52 -0.12 0.88
C TRP A 77 14.66 -0.68 1.71
N MET A 78 15.10 -1.91 1.40
CA MET A 78 16.23 -2.56 2.07
C MET A 78 17.51 -1.70 2.00
N LEU A 79 17.84 -1.14 0.84
CA LEU A 79 19.02 -0.28 0.68
C LEU A 79 18.92 0.99 1.51
N ILE A 80 17.74 1.59 1.63
CA ILE A 80 17.50 2.76 2.48
C ILE A 80 17.64 2.37 3.97
N ASP A 81 17.10 1.23 4.38
CA ASP A 81 17.28 0.72 5.76
C ASP A 81 18.79 0.54 6.07
N VAL A 82 19.54 -0.11 5.18
CA VAL A 82 21.01 -0.27 5.35
C VAL A 82 21.71 1.09 5.42
N ALA A 83 21.32 2.05 4.59
CA ALA A 83 21.94 3.38 4.60
C ALA A 83 21.67 4.14 5.89
N THR A 84 20.45 4.02 6.44
CA THR A 84 19.98 4.79 7.61
C THR A 84 20.25 4.10 8.94
N THR A 85 19.99 2.79 9.03
CA THR A 85 20.08 2.01 10.29
C THR A 85 21.25 1.03 10.31
N LYS A 86 22.01 0.93 9.21
CA LYS A 86 23.14 0.00 9.00
C LYS A 86 22.76 -1.47 8.98
N LYS A 87 21.48 -1.80 8.93
CA LYS A 87 20.99 -3.18 8.92
C LYS A 87 19.80 -3.32 7.98
N PRO A 88 19.75 -4.36 7.14
CA PRO A 88 18.51 -4.72 6.45
C PRO A 88 17.51 -5.28 7.46
N THR A 89 16.22 -5.01 7.27
CA THR A 89 15.17 -5.58 8.09
C THR A 89 14.23 -6.44 7.26
N VAL A 90 13.82 -7.60 7.78
CA VAL A 90 12.84 -8.47 7.10
C VAL A 90 11.51 -7.74 6.94
N LEU A 91 11.08 -7.02 7.98
CA LEU A 91 9.86 -6.24 7.94
C LEU A 91 9.92 -5.16 6.85
N GLY A 92 11.04 -4.44 6.74
CA GLY A 92 11.24 -3.43 5.70
C GLY A 92 11.23 -4.01 4.29
N ILE A 93 11.86 -5.17 4.08
CA ILE A 93 11.82 -5.88 2.80
C ILE A 93 10.38 -6.26 2.44
N CYS A 94 9.62 -6.82 3.39
CA CYS A 94 8.22 -7.18 3.21
C CYS A 94 7.36 -5.95 2.88
N THR A 95 7.50 -4.87 3.67
CA THR A 95 6.75 -3.63 3.46
C THR A 95 7.09 -2.99 2.11
N GLY A 96 8.37 -2.98 1.74
CA GLY A 96 8.83 -2.51 0.43
C GLY A 96 8.25 -3.31 -0.73
N ALA A 97 8.20 -4.65 -0.61
CA ALA A 97 7.56 -5.50 -1.62
C ALA A 97 6.09 -5.12 -1.82
N ILE A 98 5.33 -4.99 -0.73
CA ILE A 98 3.91 -4.60 -0.80
C ILE A 98 3.75 -3.17 -1.36
N ALA A 99 4.65 -2.23 -1.02
CA ALA A 99 4.64 -0.89 -1.61
C ALA A 99 4.81 -0.92 -3.14
N GLY A 100 5.71 -1.76 -3.65
CA GLY A 100 5.89 -1.98 -5.08
C GLY A 100 4.67 -2.61 -5.76
N LEU A 101 4.03 -3.58 -5.10
CA LEU A 101 2.79 -4.22 -5.57
C LEU A 101 1.64 -3.20 -5.65
N ALA A 102 1.46 -2.40 -4.59
CA ALA A 102 0.42 -1.40 -4.52
C ALA A 102 0.61 -0.29 -5.58
N ALA A 103 1.84 0.18 -5.75
CA ALA A 103 2.14 1.27 -6.67
C ALA A 103 2.06 0.85 -8.14
N ILE A 104 2.46 -0.39 -8.50
CA ILE A 104 2.34 -0.86 -9.90
C ILE A 104 0.89 -1.13 -10.32
N THR A 105 0.02 -1.42 -9.37
CA THR A 105 -1.36 -1.82 -9.65
C THR A 105 -2.10 -0.89 -10.62
N PRO A 106 -2.13 0.45 -10.45
CA PRO A 106 -2.80 1.34 -11.39
C PRO A 106 -2.11 1.44 -12.76
N ALA A 107 -0.87 1.00 -12.87
CA ALA A 107 -0.05 1.11 -14.09
C ALA A 107 0.20 -0.25 -14.76
N SER A 108 -0.16 -1.38 -14.14
CA SER A 108 0.22 -2.73 -14.62
C SER A 108 -0.29 -3.07 -16.02
N GLY A 109 -1.37 -2.44 -16.46
CA GLY A 109 -1.92 -2.63 -17.82
C GLY A 109 -1.28 -1.75 -18.89
N VAL A 110 -0.46 -0.75 -18.51
CA VAL A 110 0.12 0.22 -19.45
C VAL A 110 1.65 0.34 -19.34
N ALA A 111 2.24 -0.11 -18.25
CA ALA A 111 3.68 -0.06 -18.02
C ALA A 111 4.40 -1.24 -18.69
N GLY A 112 5.58 -0.98 -19.23
CA GLY A 112 6.56 -2.01 -19.57
C GLY A 112 7.58 -2.23 -18.44
N PRO A 113 8.57 -3.11 -18.64
CA PRO A 113 9.59 -3.42 -17.63
C PRO A 113 10.36 -2.22 -17.09
N ILE A 114 10.72 -1.25 -17.95
CA ILE A 114 11.39 -0.01 -17.52
C ILE A 114 10.47 0.82 -16.61
N GLY A 115 9.20 0.97 -16.99
CA GLY A 115 8.20 1.66 -16.18
C GLY A 115 8.02 1.00 -14.81
N ALA A 116 8.06 -0.33 -14.75
CA ALA A 116 7.95 -1.09 -13.51
C ALA A 116 9.17 -0.86 -12.58
N LEU A 117 10.39 -0.75 -13.14
CA LEU A 117 11.58 -0.38 -12.38
C LEU A 117 11.45 1.03 -11.79
N ILE A 118 10.99 1.99 -12.59
CA ILE A 118 10.78 3.39 -12.15
C ILE A 118 9.78 3.43 -10.99
N ILE A 119 8.62 2.76 -11.15
CA ILE A 119 7.60 2.71 -10.09
C ILE A 119 8.14 2.01 -8.84
N GLY A 120 8.88 0.91 -9.00
CA GLY A 120 9.48 0.18 -7.89
C GLY A 120 10.44 1.03 -7.07
N VAL A 121 11.37 1.74 -7.72
CA VAL A 121 12.29 2.66 -7.03
C VAL A 121 11.53 3.81 -6.35
N ALA A 122 10.62 4.45 -7.07
CA ALA A 122 9.85 5.57 -6.54
C ALA A 122 9.01 5.17 -5.33
N SER A 123 8.27 4.04 -5.44
CA SER A 123 7.43 3.56 -4.34
C SER A 123 8.25 3.09 -3.14
N GLY A 124 9.34 2.34 -3.38
CA GLY A 124 10.23 1.90 -2.30
C GLY A 124 10.78 3.07 -1.48
N ALA A 125 11.16 4.17 -2.14
CA ALA A 125 11.72 5.34 -1.46
C ALA A 125 10.62 6.22 -0.83
N ILE A 126 9.57 6.55 -1.56
CA ILE A 126 8.53 7.47 -1.09
C ILE A 126 7.70 6.81 0.02
N CYS A 127 7.29 5.55 -0.15
CA CYS A 127 6.53 4.83 0.89
C CYS A 127 7.37 4.63 2.14
N TRP A 128 8.68 4.31 2.02
CA TRP A 128 9.60 4.27 3.16
C TRP A 128 9.57 5.59 3.93
N TYR A 129 9.71 6.72 3.23
CA TYR A 129 9.73 8.04 3.85
C TYR A 129 8.42 8.33 4.59
N PHE A 130 7.28 8.03 3.99
CA PHE A 130 5.98 8.26 4.62
C PHE A 130 5.71 7.31 5.79
N SER A 131 6.02 6.03 5.66
CA SER A 131 5.81 5.04 6.74
C SER A 131 6.76 5.23 7.93
N ILE A 132 8.01 5.67 7.69
CA ILE A 132 9.01 5.79 8.77
C ILE A 132 9.14 7.22 9.29
N LYS A 133 9.08 8.25 8.41
CA LYS A 133 9.32 9.64 8.83
C LYS A 133 8.02 10.41 9.04
N VAL A 134 7.16 10.47 8.03
CA VAL A 134 5.94 11.29 8.08
C VAL A 134 4.98 10.77 9.14
N LYS A 135 4.77 9.44 9.22
CA LYS A 135 3.94 8.82 10.27
C LYS A 135 4.37 9.25 11.67
N ASN A 136 5.68 9.18 11.95
CA ASN A 136 6.22 9.57 13.26
C ASN A 136 6.12 11.08 13.53
N ILE A 137 6.28 11.94 12.51
CA ILE A 137 6.14 13.39 12.64
C ILE A 137 4.69 13.77 12.95
N LEU A 138 3.74 13.16 12.24
CA LEU A 138 2.31 13.45 12.39
C LEU A 138 1.67 12.71 13.57
N GLY A 139 2.30 11.64 14.07
CA GLY A 139 1.89 10.93 15.28
C GLY A 139 0.59 10.11 15.15
N TYR A 140 0.16 9.73 13.94
CA TYR A 140 -0.97 8.81 13.79
C TYR A 140 -0.54 7.36 13.94
N ASP A 141 -1.37 6.55 14.61
CA ASP A 141 -1.06 5.16 14.93
C ASP A 141 -1.54 4.19 13.84
N ASP A 142 -0.81 4.17 12.74
CA ASP A 142 -1.00 3.21 11.64
C ASP A 142 -0.01 2.04 11.82
N SER A 143 -0.47 0.98 12.50
CA SER A 143 0.38 -0.16 12.89
C SER A 143 0.85 -1.02 11.71
N LEU A 144 0.15 -0.99 10.59
CA LEU A 144 0.42 -1.81 9.41
C LEU A 144 0.91 -1.00 8.21
N ASP A 145 1.22 0.28 8.41
CA ASP A 145 1.71 1.20 7.36
C ASP A 145 0.77 1.33 6.14
N VAL A 146 -0.54 1.16 6.37
CA VAL A 146 -1.56 1.19 5.30
C VAL A 146 -1.57 2.55 4.59
N VAL A 147 -1.45 3.64 5.34
CA VAL A 147 -1.41 5.01 4.79
C VAL A 147 -0.20 5.17 3.87
N GLY A 148 1.00 4.83 4.38
CA GLY A 148 2.26 4.98 3.65
C GLY A 148 2.39 4.04 2.46
N VAL A 149 1.95 2.79 2.61
CA VAL A 149 2.09 1.75 1.58
C VAL A 149 0.97 1.82 0.55
N HIS A 150 -0.29 1.78 0.99
CA HIS A 150 -1.43 1.76 0.06
C HIS A 150 -1.85 3.17 -0.36
N GLY A 151 -2.01 4.10 0.58
CA GLY A 151 -2.42 5.47 0.27
C GLY A 151 -1.41 6.19 -0.60
N VAL A 152 -0.19 6.32 -0.09
CA VAL A 152 0.90 7.01 -0.81
C VAL A 152 1.37 6.19 -2.02
N GLY A 153 1.59 4.88 -1.86
CA GLY A 153 1.98 4.01 -2.98
C GLY A 153 0.95 4.00 -4.11
N GLY A 154 -0.34 3.91 -3.78
CA GLY A 154 -1.42 4.00 -4.77
C GLY A 154 -1.46 5.34 -5.48
N LEU A 155 -1.23 6.45 -4.77
CA LEU A 155 -1.16 7.78 -5.36
C LEU A 155 0.05 7.93 -6.29
N VAL A 156 1.24 7.53 -5.82
CA VAL A 156 2.47 7.53 -6.62
C VAL A 156 2.30 6.72 -7.89
N GLY A 157 1.78 5.49 -7.78
CA GLY A 157 1.54 4.63 -8.94
C GLY A 157 0.50 5.19 -9.92
N THR A 158 -0.58 5.77 -9.40
CA THR A 158 -1.62 6.39 -10.24
C THR A 158 -1.06 7.58 -11.05
N LEU A 159 -0.29 8.45 -10.42
CA LEU A 159 0.32 9.58 -11.12
C LEU A 159 1.40 9.12 -12.11
N LEU A 160 2.25 8.17 -11.71
CA LEU A 160 3.27 7.62 -12.59
C LEU A 160 2.69 6.80 -13.75
N ALA A 161 1.47 6.26 -13.65
CA ALA A 161 0.82 5.54 -14.75
C ALA A 161 0.77 6.40 -16.02
N ALA A 162 0.52 7.70 -15.91
CA ALA A 162 0.55 8.62 -17.05
C ALA A 162 1.93 8.69 -17.72
N VAL A 163 3.00 8.60 -16.95
CA VAL A 163 4.38 8.70 -17.46
C VAL A 163 4.87 7.37 -18.01
N VAL A 164 4.63 6.27 -17.28
CA VAL A 164 5.16 4.95 -17.67
C VAL A 164 4.38 4.31 -18.82
N ALA A 165 3.25 4.88 -19.21
CA ALA A 165 2.52 4.48 -20.40
C ALA A 165 3.21 4.88 -21.71
N ILE A 166 4.18 5.81 -21.68
CA ILE A 166 4.90 6.31 -22.86
C ILE A 166 5.66 5.17 -23.56
N GLY A 167 5.44 4.99 -24.86
CA GLY A 167 6.08 3.93 -25.64
C GLY A 167 7.62 3.99 -25.68
N ALA A 168 8.23 5.17 -25.56
CA ALA A 168 9.67 5.34 -25.51
C ALA A 168 10.34 4.66 -24.31
N ILE A 169 9.57 4.38 -23.23
CA ILE A 169 10.03 3.61 -22.05
C ILE A 169 9.28 2.29 -21.91
N GLN A 170 8.93 1.71 -23.06
CA GLN A 170 8.24 0.41 -23.17
C GLN A 170 6.80 0.41 -22.61
N GLY A 171 6.16 1.57 -22.48
CA GLY A 171 4.73 1.66 -22.21
C GLY A 171 3.88 1.30 -23.45
N THR A 172 2.59 1.16 -23.27
CA THR A 172 1.66 0.72 -24.32
C THR A 172 1.20 1.83 -25.26
N GLU A 173 1.37 3.09 -24.89
CA GLU A 173 0.86 4.23 -25.65
C GLU A 173 1.81 4.61 -26.80
N GLY A 174 1.22 4.86 -27.97
CA GLY A 174 1.94 5.19 -29.19
C GLY A 174 2.20 6.70 -29.39
N GLU A 175 2.52 7.04 -30.64
CA GLU A 175 2.72 8.45 -31.05
C GLU A 175 1.46 9.29 -30.83
N GLY A 176 1.65 10.49 -30.31
CA GLY A 176 0.55 11.43 -30.00
C GLY A 176 -0.04 11.31 -28.62
N TYR A 177 0.45 10.39 -27.79
CA TYR A 177 0.02 10.29 -26.39
C TYR A 177 0.46 11.52 -25.59
N ASP A 178 -0.52 12.24 -25.05
CA ASP A 178 -0.29 13.41 -24.17
C ASP A 178 -0.27 12.98 -22.70
N TRP A 179 0.91 12.60 -22.23
CA TRP A 179 1.11 12.17 -20.84
C TRP A 179 0.81 13.28 -19.82
N LEU A 180 0.96 14.58 -20.21
CA LEU A 180 0.72 15.70 -19.30
C LEU A 180 -0.79 15.89 -19.06
N SER A 181 -1.58 15.82 -20.13
CA SER A 181 -3.04 15.80 -20.01
C SER A 181 -3.52 14.61 -19.20
N GLN A 182 -2.97 13.42 -19.46
CA GLN A 182 -3.30 12.20 -18.69
C GLN A 182 -2.90 12.32 -17.21
N LEU A 183 -1.78 12.94 -16.90
CA LEU A 183 -1.38 13.23 -15.51
C LEU A 183 -2.42 14.12 -14.80
N GLY A 184 -2.95 15.12 -15.49
CA GLY A 184 -4.04 15.96 -14.99
C GLY A 184 -5.31 15.15 -14.67
N VAL A 185 -5.67 14.22 -15.55
CA VAL A 185 -6.81 13.30 -15.33
C VAL A 185 -6.57 12.40 -14.11
N GLN A 186 -5.37 11.82 -13.99
CA GLN A 186 -5.02 10.98 -12.84
C GLN A 186 -5.02 11.77 -11.52
N ALA A 187 -4.51 13.00 -11.54
CA ALA A 187 -4.53 13.87 -10.36
C ALA A 187 -5.97 14.21 -9.93
N LEU A 188 -6.82 14.60 -10.88
CA LEU A 188 -8.22 14.92 -10.61
C LEU A 188 -8.97 13.70 -10.04
N GLY A 189 -8.82 12.53 -10.65
CA GLY A 189 -9.41 11.28 -10.16
C GLY A 189 -8.93 10.91 -8.76
N SER A 190 -7.64 11.12 -8.49
CA SER A 190 -7.06 10.88 -7.16
C SER A 190 -7.64 11.83 -6.11
N ILE A 191 -7.73 13.12 -6.39
CA ILE A 191 -8.32 14.12 -5.48
C ILE A 191 -9.78 13.79 -5.19
N PHE A 192 -10.57 13.50 -6.23
CA PHE A 192 -11.97 13.09 -6.07
C PHE A 192 -12.08 11.87 -5.15
N THR A 193 -11.27 10.83 -5.39
CA THR A 193 -11.28 9.61 -4.60
C THR A 193 -10.89 9.84 -3.15
N ILE A 194 -9.89 10.68 -2.89
CA ILE A 194 -9.47 11.06 -1.53
C ILE A 194 -10.62 11.75 -0.79
N VAL A 195 -11.22 12.77 -1.40
CA VAL A 195 -12.31 13.54 -0.77
C VAL A 195 -13.54 12.66 -0.53
N PHE A 196 -13.96 11.91 -1.55
CA PHE A 196 -15.09 10.99 -1.44
C PHE A 196 -14.87 9.96 -0.33
N THR A 197 -13.72 9.29 -0.32
CA THR A 197 -13.39 8.27 0.68
C THR A 197 -13.35 8.87 2.09
N ALA A 198 -12.73 10.05 2.25
CA ALA A 198 -12.67 10.70 3.56
C ALA A 198 -14.08 10.99 4.11
N ILE A 199 -14.96 11.58 3.29
CA ILE A 199 -16.35 11.91 3.70
C ILE A 199 -17.09 10.63 4.06
N VAL A 200 -17.08 9.61 3.20
CA VAL A 200 -17.84 8.37 3.42
C VAL A 200 -17.29 7.64 4.65
N THR A 201 -15.98 7.57 4.82
CA THR A 201 -15.37 6.93 6.00
C THR A 201 -15.75 7.65 7.29
N ILE A 202 -15.69 8.98 7.31
CA ILE A 202 -16.14 9.77 8.49
C ILE A 202 -17.60 9.46 8.83
N VAL A 203 -18.49 9.47 7.85
CA VAL A 203 -19.91 9.17 8.07
C VAL A 203 -20.12 7.78 8.66
N ILE A 204 -19.47 6.76 8.06
CA ILE A 204 -19.55 5.38 8.56
C ILE A 204 -19.04 5.29 10.00
N LEU A 205 -17.87 5.87 10.29
CA LEU A 205 -17.27 5.81 11.62
C LEU A 205 -18.10 6.59 12.67
N LEU A 206 -18.75 7.69 12.29
CA LEU A 206 -19.68 8.39 13.17
C LEU A 206 -20.90 7.54 13.51
N ILE A 207 -21.47 6.83 12.53
CA ILE A 207 -22.58 5.90 12.77
C ILE A 207 -22.15 4.79 13.74
N ILE A 208 -20.99 4.16 13.49
CA ILE A 208 -20.44 3.10 14.37
C ILE A 208 -20.19 3.64 15.78
N LYS A 209 -19.60 4.84 15.88
CA LYS A 209 -19.32 5.49 17.17
C LYS A 209 -20.57 5.67 18.04
N HIS A 210 -21.70 6.03 17.42
CA HIS A 210 -22.94 6.29 18.15
C HIS A 210 -23.83 5.06 18.35
N THR A 211 -23.50 3.93 17.72
CA THR A 211 -24.28 2.68 17.84
C THR A 211 -23.55 1.64 18.70
N VAL A 212 -22.38 1.18 18.25
CA VAL A 212 -21.61 0.08 18.89
C VAL A 212 -20.32 0.55 19.57
N GLY A 213 -19.89 1.79 19.33
CA GLY A 213 -18.59 2.31 19.79
C GLY A 213 -17.46 2.01 18.81
N LEU A 214 -16.35 2.80 18.91
CA LEU A 214 -15.17 2.63 18.04
C LEU A 214 -14.01 1.96 18.74
N ARG A 215 -14.00 1.93 20.07
CA ARG A 215 -12.86 1.41 20.84
C ARG A 215 -13.36 0.57 22.01
N VAL A 216 -12.65 -0.49 22.28
CA VAL A 216 -12.87 -1.35 23.45
C VAL A 216 -12.41 -0.65 24.73
N SER A 217 -12.74 -1.23 25.90
CA SER A 217 -12.24 -0.72 27.17
C SER A 217 -10.71 -0.82 27.28
N GLU A 218 -10.09 0.03 28.11
CA GLU A 218 -8.64 -0.05 28.35
C GLU A 218 -8.22 -1.40 28.92
N ALA A 219 -9.07 -2.03 29.73
CA ALA A 219 -8.81 -3.33 30.29
C ALA A 219 -8.80 -4.44 29.20
N ASP A 220 -9.75 -4.39 28.26
CA ASP A 220 -9.82 -5.35 27.14
C ASP A 220 -8.64 -5.13 26.17
N GLU A 221 -8.25 -3.86 25.93
CA GLU A 221 -7.11 -3.54 25.08
C GLU A 221 -5.80 -4.08 25.68
N SER A 222 -5.58 -3.92 27.01
CA SER A 222 -4.41 -4.44 27.70
C SER A 222 -4.38 -5.96 27.83
N LEU A 223 -5.55 -6.59 27.97
CA LEU A 223 -5.66 -8.07 27.98
C LEU A 223 -5.37 -8.66 26.60
N GLY A 224 -5.65 -7.92 25.54
CA GLY A 224 -5.61 -8.37 24.16
C GLY A 224 -6.97 -8.84 23.64
N LEU A 225 -7.29 -8.44 22.40
CA LEU A 225 -8.60 -8.70 21.79
C LEU A 225 -8.84 -10.19 21.51
N ASP A 226 -7.78 -10.98 21.31
CA ASP A 226 -7.88 -12.42 21.13
C ASP A 226 -8.56 -13.05 22.35
N GLN A 227 -8.14 -12.67 23.55
CA GLN A 227 -8.71 -13.17 24.80
C GLN A 227 -10.03 -12.48 25.15
N SER A 228 -10.06 -11.15 25.14
CA SER A 228 -11.21 -10.40 25.63
C SER A 228 -12.44 -10.48 24.72
N ALA A 229 -12.23 -10.50 23.39
CA ALA A 229 -13.33 -10.51 22.42
C ALA A 229 -13.61 -11.88 21.83
N HIS A 230 -12.60 -12.78 21.70
CA HIS A 230 -12.73 -14.08 21.04
C HIS A 230 -12.51 -15.27 21.98
N GLY A 231 -11.90 -15.08 23.14
CA GLY A 231 -11.63 -16.15 24.09
C GLY A 231 -10.58 -17.17 23.59
N GLU A 232 -9.70 -16.74 22.70
CA GLU A 232 -8.70 -17.57 22.05
C GLU A 232 -7.30 -16.96 22.20
N THR A 233 -6.28 -17.80 22.07
CA THR A 233 -4.89 -17.39 21.96
C THR A 233 -4.24 -18.05 20.76
N ALA A 234 -3.39 -17.34 20.03
CA ALA A 234 -2.69 -17.89 18.87
C ALA A 234 -1.67 -18.96 19.25
N TYR A 235 -1.08 -18.84 20.45
CA TYR A 235 -0.11 -19.80 21.00
C TYR A 235 -0.46 -20.09 22.47
N ASN A 236 -0.47 -21.37 22.82
CA ASN A 236 -0.59 -21.84 24.20
C ASN A 236 0.80 -22.36 24.59
N ASP A 237 1.55 -21.58 25.35
CA ASP A 237 2.86 -21.94 25.90
C ASP A 237 2.69 -22.83 27.15
#